data_21482142b89d2331a4db0b5f9105dd49
#
_entry.id   21482142b89d2331a4db0b5f9105dd49
#
_cell.length_a   1.000
_cell.length_b   1.000
_cell.length_c   1.000
_cell.angle_alpha   90.00
_cell.angle_beta   90.00
_cell.angle_gamma   90.00
#
_symmetry.space_group_name_H-M   'P 1'
#
loop_
_entity.id
_entity.type
_entity.pdbx_description
1 polymer ?
#
loop_
_entity_poly.entity_id
_entity_poly.type
_entity_poly.pdbx_seq_one_letter_code
_entity_poly.pdbx_strand_id
1 'polypeptide(L)'
;MKHYHLISLSLSLLLAYPAATAAAEEPLPDRVSCTSIMVGRKASADGSVITSHTCDGNYRTWMDIVPATRYDRDTTVTVVSGRMHTDHSTGARGMCVLDTIPQPAQTYAFLNTAYPCLNERQLAMGETTISGRRELENPRGLFRIEELQRLALQRCVTAREAIRLMGELVKRYGYGDSGECLTIADPREVWQFEIFGEGPDSIGGVWAAVRIPDDHVGVSANIPRISAINPADTANCMASDNVYDVARRMGFWDGKEPFRFWKAYAGGNYFGEPKSFSVREYFILDRLAPSLRLDYDAEELPISVKPDSLVSPQLVMELLASTYEGTPFDMTRNLKVARKNRATGETDTILSPVANPWMGRDMMQLFNAVKDSTVVNVRNVSVPQCAYSTVIQCRGWLPDAVGGVAWMAFDNPGQSPRIPVFAGTSDLPDAFKVDGQLRYDENAAVWPFRRANKLATVRWGDTRGEMNDARRHFTDKGLAEMPYVESRYSQLLESEGEEAASRFLTGYTADFAGAAMQRWTELGLRFWSRFARGF
;
A
#
# COMPACT_ATOMS: atom_id res chain seq x y z
N MET A 1 24.64 -39.21 -83.17
CA MET A 1 23.72 -38.50 -82.26
C MET A 1 23.93 -39.08 -80.88
N LYS A 2 24.67 -38.39 -80.03
CA LYS A 2 24.92 -38.79 -78.64
C LYS A 2 24.52 -37.62 -77.76
N HIS A 3 23.51 -37.83 -76.89
CA HIS A 3 23.05 -36.87 -75.91
C HIS A 3 23.99 -36.95 -74.72
N TYR A 4 24.53 -35.82 -74.32
CA TYR A 4 25.23 -35.62 -73.04
C TYR A 4 24.29 -34.97 -72.07
N HIS A 5 23.97 -35.64 -70.97
CA HIS A 5 23.29 -35.06 -69.81
C HIS A 5 24.35 -34.44 -68.90
N LEU A 6 24.25 -33.11 -68.71
CA LEU A 6 24.98 -32.41 -67.67
C LEU A 6 24.18 -32.48 -66.36
N ILE A 7 24.78 -33.15 -65.37
CA ILE A 7 24.25 -33.11 -63.97
C ILE A 7 24.89 -31.93 -63.26
N SER A 8 24.07 -30.96 -62.96
CA SER A 8 24.47 -29.82 -62.15
C SER A 8 24.32 -30.15 -60.65
N LEU A 9 25.45 -30.28 -59.97
CA LEU A 9 25.49 -30.49 -58.50
C LEU A 9 25.45 -29.14 -57.83
N SER A 10 24.28 -28.73 -57.29
CA SER A 10 24.14 -27.53 -56.43
C SER A 10 24.50 -27.91 -55.00
N LEU A 11 25.64 -27.42 -54.54
CA LEU A 11 26.11 -27.52 -53.16
C LEU A 11 25.46 -26.43 -52.33
N SER A 12 24.39 -26.77 -51.59
CA SER A 12 23.74 -25.85 -50.66
C SER A 12 24.54 -25.84 -49.36
N LEU A 13 25.32 -24.77 -49.14
CA LEU A 13 25.91 -24.48 -47.83
C LEU A 13 24.80 -24.04 -46.88
N LEU A 14 24.36 -24.92 -45.97
CA LEU A 14 23.57 -24.59 -44.80
C LEU A 14 24.49 -23.93 -43.77
N LEU A 15 24.48 -22.60 -43.73
CA LEU A 15 25.00 -21.84 -42.61
C LEU A 15 24.08 -22.08 -41.42
N ALA A 16 24.47 -23.00 -40.52
CA ALA A 16 23.86 -23.12 -39.22
C ALA A 16 24.24 -21.88 -38.38
N TYR A 17 23.36 -20.89 -38.31
CA TYR A 17 23.39 -19.88 -37.25
C TYR A 17 23.10 -20.60 -35.93
N PRO A 18 23.98 -20.48 -34.91
CA PRO A 18 23.59 -20.89 -33.58
C PRO A 18 22.42 -19.99 -33.19
N ALA A 19 21.22 -20.55 -33.03
CA ALA A 19 20.14 -19.91 -32.32
C ALA A 19 20.65 -19.68 -30.88
N ALA A 20 21.13 -18.48 -30.62
CA ALA A 20 21.23 -18.01 -29.26
C ALA A 20 19.81 -18.09 -28.71
N THR A 21 19.52 -19.14 -27.96
CA THR A 21 18.39 -19.14 -27.03
C THR A 21 18.70 -18.01 -26.07
N ALA A 22 18.15 -16.83 -26.37
CA ALA A 22 17.94 -15.84 -25.31
C ALA A 22 17.14 -16.59 -24.24
N ALA A 23 17.82 -16.93 -23.14
CA ALA A 23 17.14 -17.31 -21.94
C ALA A 23 16.13 -16.17 -21.72
N ALA A 24 14.84 -16.47 -21.86
CA ALA A 24 13.81 -15.55 -21.42
C ALA A 24 14.18 -15.26 -19.97
N GLU A 25 14.65 -14.04 -19.69
CA GLU A 25 14.72 -13.58 -18.31
C GLU A 25 13.33 -13.84 -17.75
N GLU A 26 13.24 -14.73 -16.74
CA GLU A 26 12.01 -14.88 -15.99
C GLU A 26 11.57 -13.46 -15.61
N PRO A 27 10.30 -13.10 -15.87
CA PRO A 27 9.82 -11.80 -15.43
C PRO A 27 10.17 -11.71 -13.95
N LEU A 28 10.96 -10.69 -13.58
CA LEU A 28 11.25 -10.41 -12.18
C LEU A 28 9.92 -10.44 -11.47
N PRO A 29 9.76 -11.23 -10.38
CA PRO A 29 8.50 -11.33 -9.67
C PRO A 29 7.99 -9.90 -9.47
N ASP A 30 6.69 -9.67 -9.75
CA ASP A 30 6.04 -8.37 -9.56
C ASP A 30 6.42 -7.89 -8.17
N ARG A 31 7.30 -6.90 -8.11
CA ARG A 31 7.89 -6.47 -6.83
C ARG A 31 6.76 -5.88 -6.03
N VAL A 32 6.30 -6.66 -5.07
CA VAL A 32 5.40 -6.24 -4.01
C VAL A 32 5.98 -4.97 -3.40
N SER A 33 5.24 -3.90 -3.42
CA SER A 33 5.73 -2.64 -2.91
C SER A 33 4.57 -1.77 -2.43
N CYS A 34 4.67 -1.30 -1.19
CA CYS A 34 3.63 -0.56 -0.51
C CYS A 34 4.19 0.75 0.03
N THR A 35 3.34 1.71 0.38
CA THR A 35 3.75 2.95 1.04
C THR A 35 2.74 3.27 2.14
N SER A 36 3.23 3.54 3.34
CA SER A 36 2.45 3.98 4.50
C SER A 36 2.97 5.31 5.03
N ILE A 37 2.06 6.23 5.35
CA ILE A 37 2.33 7.51 6.01
C ILE A 37 1.62 7.50 7.35
N MET A 38 2.34 7.88 8.39
CA MET A 38 1.86 7.99 9.77
C MET A 38 1.83 9.45 10.19
N VAL A 39 0.76 9.90 10.85
CA VAL A 39 0.66 11.27 11.37
C VAL A 39 0.21 11.23 12.82
N GLY A 40 1.02 11.78 13.71
CA GLY A 40 0.66 11.96 15.11
C GLY A 40 -0.41 13.03 15.29
N ARG A 41 -1.22 12.92 16.35
CA ARG A 41 -2.40 13.77 16.57
C ARG A 41 -2.13 15.28 16.63
N LYS A 42 -0.92 15.71 17.02
CA LYS A 42 -0.51 17.12 17.07
C LYS A 42 0.15 17.60 15.78
N ALA A 43 0.58 16.67 14.91
CA ALA A 43 1.02 16.97 13.56
C ALA A 43 -0.16 17.03 12.59
N SER A 44 -1.29 16.43 12.93
CA SER A 44 -2.52 16.43 12.14
C SER A 44 -3.26 17.76 12.22
N ALA A 45 -3.83 18.20 11.11
CA ALA A 45 -4.56 19.47 11.01
C ALA A 45 -5.89 19.48 11.76
N ASP A 46 -6.52 18.32 11.93
CA ASP A 46 -7.80 18.15 12.64
C ASP A 46 -7.65 17.44 13.99
N GLY A 47 -6.43 17.06 14.38
CA GLY A 47 -6.17 16.35 15.62
C GLY A 47 -6.39 14.84 15.56
N SER A 48 -6.76 14.28 14.40
CA SER A 48 -6.84 12.82 14.20
C SER A 48 -5.46 12.19 14.20
N VAL A 49 -5.37 10.92 14.60
CA VAL A 49 -4.21 10.07 14.31
C VAL A 49 -4.45 9.43 12.96
N ILE A 50 -3.43 9.45 12.09
CA ILE A 50 -3.56 8.92 10.73
C ILE A 50 -2.53 7.82 10.50
N THR A 51 -3.00 6.71 9.90
CA THR A 51 -2.16 5.73 9.21
C THR A 51 -2.67 5.55 7.77
N SER A 52 -1.84 4.98 6.89
CA SER A 52 -2.23 4.82 5.49
C SER A 52 -1.56 3.59 4.88
N HIS A 53 -2.02 3.20 3.68
CA HIS A 53 -1.46 2.07 2.96
C HIS A 53 -1.73 2.20 1.46
N THR A 54 -0.74 1.85 0.62
CA THR A 54 -0.95 1.46 -0.78
C THR A 54 -0.63 -0.02 -0.92
N CYS A 55 -1.56 -0.82 -1.43
CA CYS A 55 -1.38 -2.25 -1.65
C CYS A 55 -0.96 -2.47 -3.10
N ASP A 56 0.36 -2.42 -3.36
CA ASP A 56 0.90 -2.37 -4.70
C ASP A 56 1.42 -3.74 -5.14
N GLY A 57 0.66 -4.42 -5.97
CA GLY A 57 1.01 -5.74 -6.47
C GLY A 57 -0.21 -6.59 -6.81
N ASN A 58 0.02 -7.89 -6.93
CA ASN A 58 -0.98 -8.85 -7.35
C ASN A 58 -1.85 -9.35 -6.17
N TYR A 59 -2.44 -8.41 -5.42
CA TYR A 59 -3.30 -8.69 -4.28
C TYR A 59 -4.78 -8.65 -4.68
N ARG A 60 -5.62 -9.33 -3.90
CA ARG A 60 -7.07 -9.30 -4.09
C ARG A 60 -7.62 -7.87 -3.98
N THR A 61 -8.59 -7.56 -4.80
CA THR A 61 -9.28 -6.26 -4.81
C THR A 61 -10.63 -6.31 -4.10
N TRP A 62 -11.14 -7.50 -3.79
CA TRP A 62 -12.37 -7.62 -3.01
C TRP A 62 -12.12 -7.31 -1.53
N MET A 63 -13.14 -6.78 -0.90
CA MET A 63 -13.18 -6.46 0.53
C MET A 63 -14.59 -6.63 1.08
N ASP A 64 -14.69 -6.92 2.38
CA ASP A 64 -15.95 -7.03 3.11
C ASP A 64 -15.81 -6.55 4.55
N ILE A 65 -16.92 -6.51 5.28
CA ILE A 65 -16.94 -6.31 6.73
C ILE A 65 -17.08 -7.67 7.39
N VAL A 66 -16.09 -8.04 8.20
CA VAL A 66 -16.22 -9.20 9.10
C VAL A 66 -16.94 -8.73 10.36
N PRO A 67 -18.10 -9.30 10.71
CA PRO A 67 -18.89 -8.82 11.85
C PRO A 67 -18.26 -9.17 13.19
N ALA A 68 -18.57 -8.38 14.21
CA ALA A 68 -18.33 -8.73 15.60
C ALA A 68 -19.08 -10.03 15.94
N THR A 69 -18.41 -10.93 16.65
CA THR A 69 -18.98 -12.26 16.92
C THR A 69 -18.72 -12.67 18.37
N ARG A 70 -19.70 -13.34 18.98
CA ARG A 70 -19.54 -14.04 20.26
C ARG A 70 -19.38 -15.53 20.01
N TYR A 71 -18.44 -16.12 20.71
CA TYR A 71 -18.08 -17.53 20.57
C TYR A 71 -18.31 -18.28 21.88
N ASP A 72 -18.63 -19.54 21.76
CA ASP A 72 -18.69 -20.45 22.88
C ASP A 72 -17.29 -20.68 23.47
N ARG A 73 -17.26 -21.17 24.73
CA ARG A 73 -16.01 -21.57 25.37
C ARG A 73 -15.31 -22.64 24.53
N ASP A 74 -14.01 -22.60 24.50
CA ASP A 74 -13.14 -23.54 23.79
C ASP A 74 -13.23 -23.52 22.25
N THR A 75 -13.86 -22.48 21.67
CA THR A 75 -13.84 -22.26 20.23
C THR A 75 -12.41 -21.98 19.76
N THR A 76 -12.07 -22.52 18.59
CA THR A 76 -10.79 -22.25 17.90
C THR A 76 -11.02 -21.48 16.62
N VAL A 77 -10.00 -20.75 16.18
CA VAL A 77 -9.97 -20.07 14.89
C VAL A 77 -8.88 -20.66 14.01
N THR A 78 -9.19 -20.86 12.75
CA THR A 78 -8.24 -21.35 11.75
C THR A 78 -7.25 -20.24 11.35
N VAL A 79 -5.96 -20.58 11.32
CA VAL A 79 -4.88 -19.78 10.77
C VAL A 79 -4.59 -20.29 9.37
N VAL A 80 -4.51 -19.38 8.41
CA VAL A 80 -4.32 -19.71 6.99
C VAL A 80 -3.17 -18.89 6.40
N SER A 81 -2.66 -19.33 5.25
CA SER A 81 -1.81 -18.51 4.38
C SER A 81 -2.51 -18.25 3.04
N GLY A 82 -2.13 -17.18 2.35
CA GLY A 82 -2.62 -16.85 1.02
C GLY A 82 -3.99 -16.15 0.99
N ARG A 83 -4.53 -15.74 2.12
CA ARG A 83 -5.80 -14.98 2.18
C ARG A 83 -5.80 -13.73 1.31
N MET A 84 -4.68 -13.07 1.20
CA MET A 84 -4.48 -11.86 0.40
C MET A 84 -4.55 -12.08 -1.13
N HIS A 85 -4.61 -13.34 -1.58
CA HIS A 85 -4.66 -13.71 -3.00
C HIS A 85 -5.94 -14.48 -3.39
N THR A 86 -6.93 -14.54 -2.52
CA THR A 86 -8.19 -15.25 -2.79
C THR A 86 -9.08 -14.50 -3.79
N ASP A 87 -9.87 -15.23 -4.55
CA ASP A 87 -10.75 -14.68 -5.59
C ASP A 87 -12.16 -14.30 -5.11
N HIS A 88 -12.51 -14.64 -3.86
CA HIS A 88 -13.84 -14.34 -3.29
C HIS A 88 -13.81 -14.33 -1.76
N SER A 89 -14.69 -13.55 -1.13
CA SER A 89 -14.79 -13.42 0.33
C SER A 89 -15.15 -14.73 1.05
N THR A 90 -15.93 -15.59 0.42
CA THR A 90 -16.31 -16.92 0.94
C THR A 90 -15.50 -18.06 0.34
N GLY A 91 -14.58 -17.74 -0.59
CA GLY A 91 -13.78 -18.73 -1.30
C GLY A 91 -12.62 -19.25 -0.48
N ALA A 92 -12.38 -20.56 -0.56
CA ALA A 92 -11.18 -21.19 -0.02
C ALA A 92 -10.06 -21.30 -1.07
N ARG A 93 -10.31 -20.90 -2.31
CA ARG A 93 -9.32 -21.00 -3.40
C ARG A 93 -8.15 -20.07 -3.13
N GLY A 94 -6.95 -20.63 -3.16
CA GLY A 94 -5.71 -19.90 -2.87
C GLY A 94 -5.32 -19.87 -1.40
N MET A 95 -6.18 -20.32 -0.47
CA MET A 95 -5.86 -20.43 0.95
C MET A 95 -5.36 -21.83 1.30
N CYS A 96 -4.31 -21.88 2.13
CA CYS A 96 -3.85 -23.10 2.78
C CYS A 96 -4.10 -22.99 4.29
N VAL A 97 -4.80 -23.97 4.87
CA VAL A 97 -4.95 -24.08 6.32
C VAL A 97 -3.62 -24.52 6.92
N LEU A 98 -3.12 -23.76 7.87
CA LEU A 98 -1.86 -24.04 8.56
C LEU A 98 -2.09 -24.74 9.91
N ASP A 99 -2.97 -24.19 10.76
CA ASP A 99 -3.30 -24.72 12.09
C ASP A 99 -4.56 -24.03 12.64
N THR A 100 -4.88 -24.33 13.89
CA THR A 100 -5.93 -23.66 14.69
C THR A 100 -5.37 -23.15 16.01
N ILE A 101 -5.88 -22.02 16.47
CA ILE A 101 -5.52 -21.43 17.76
C ILE A 101 -6.78 -21.08 18.56
N PRO A 102 -6.70 -20.91 19.89
CA PRO A 102 -7.84 -20.49 20.70
C PRO A 102 -8.44 -19.15 20.24
N GLN A 103 -9.77 -19.08 20.20
CA GLN A 103 -10.53 -17.87 19.91
C GLN A 103 -11.03 -17.24 21.22
N PRO A 104 -10.94 -15.91 21.41
CA PRO A 104 -11.56 -15.27 22.56
C PRO A 104 -13.09 -15.34 22.45
N ALA A 105 -13.79 -15.22 23.60
CA ALA A 105 -15.25 -15.28 23.66
C ALA A 105 -15.96 -14.20 22.85
N GLN A 106 -15.27 -13.11 22.50
CA GLN A 106 -15.79 -12.03 21.68
C GLN A 106 -14.71 -11.49 20.75
N THR A 107 -15.09 -11.15 19.52
CA THR A 107 -14.26 -10.45 18.53
C THR A 107 -14.94 -9.18 18.07
N TYR A 108 -14.13 -8.20 17.61
CA TYR A 108 -14.59 -6.95 17.02
C TYR A 108 -14.83 -7.08 15.52
N ALA A 109 -15.78 -6.29 14.99
CA ALA A 109 -15.96 -6.13 13.56
C ALA A 109 -14.78 -5.36 12.95
N PHE A 110 -14.45 -5.69 11.69
CA PHE A 110 -13.36 -5.01 10.98
C PHE A 110 -13.52 -5.03 9.46
N LEU A 111 -12.92 -4.02 8.82
CA LEU A 111 -12.79 -3.93 7.36
C LEU A 111 -11.68 -4.88 6.88
N ASN A 112 -12.09 -5.92 6.16
CA ASN A 112 -11.27 -7.01 5.68
C ASN A 112 -10.83 -6.76 4.24
N THR A 113 -9.74 -6.07 4.06
CA THR A 113 -8.99 -5.92 2.81
C THR A 113 -7.91 -7.00 2.69
N ALA A 114 -7.11 -7.04 1.63
CA ALA A 114 -6.02 -8.02 1.50
C ALA A 114 -5.12 -8.01 2.75
N TYR A 115 -4.80 -6.82 3.24
CA TYR A 115 -4.24 -6.57 4.57
C TYR A 115 -5.32 -5.86 5.40
N PRO A 116 -6.03 -6.54 6.32
CA PRO A 116 -7.12 -5.95 7.11
C PRO A 116 -6.69 -4.67 7.83
N CYS A 117 -7.55 -3.63 7.85
CA CYS A 117 -7.01 -2.31 8.11
C CYS A 117 -7.70 -1.45 9.18
N LEU A 118 -8.96 -1.68 9.53
CA LEU A 118 -9.69 -0.86 10.51
C LEU A 118 -10.73 -1.69 11.24
N ASN A 119 -10.78 -1.63 12.57
CA ASN A 119 -11.86 -2.25 13.35
C ASN A 119 -12.86 -1.22 13.90
N GLU A 120 -13.98 -1.72 14.44
CA GLU A 120 -15.06 -0.92 15.02
C GLU A 120 -14.66 -0.08 16.24
N ARG A 121 -13.46 -0.32 16.79
CA ARG A 121 -12.87 0.40 17.93
C ARG A 121 -11.80 1.41 17.51
N GLN A 122 -11.72 1.76 16.23
CA GLN A 122 -10.73 2.67 15.65
C GLN A 122 -9.27 2.17 15.76
N LEU A 123 -9.03 0.87 15.97
CA LEU A 123 -7.70 0.33 15.74
C LEU A 123 -7.46 0.23 14.23
N ALA A 124 -6.43 0.88 13.74
CA ALA A 124 -6.13 1.00 12.31
C ALA A 124 -4.73 0.51 11.99
N MET A 125 -4.55 -0.09 10.81
CA MET A 125 -3.26 -0.64 10.37
C MET A 125 -3.01 -0.35 8.89
N GLY A 126 -1.78 0.08 8.58
CA GLY A 126 -1.18 0.01 7.26
C GLY A 126 -0.07 -1.03 7.24
N GLU A 127 0.32 -1.46 6.06
CA GLU A 127 1.35 -2.48 5.88
C GLU A 127 2.35 -2.05 4.81
N THR A 128 3.60 -2.47 4.93
CA THR A 128 4.61 -2.43 3.88
C THR A 128 5.55 -3.62 4.03
N THR A 129 5.57 -4.50 3.03
CA THR A 129 6.49 -5.63 3.01
C THR A 129 7.94 -5.14 3.03
N ILE A 130 8.74 -5.62 3.95
CA ILE A 130 10.18 -5.38 4.02
C ILE A 130 10.94 -6.69 3.85
N SER A 131 12.23 -6.62 3.54
CA SER A 131 13.07 -7.81 3.44
C SER A 131 14.03 -7.90 4.61
N GLY A 132 14.08 -9.09 5.21
CA GLY A 132 15.09 -9.46 6.19
C GLY A 132 16.25 -10.25 5.57
N ARG A 133 17.23 -10.61 6.41
CA ARG A 133 18.25 -11.56 6.03
C ARG A 133 17.64 -12.94 5.81
N ARG A 134 18.05 -13.67 4.77
CA ARG A 134 17.52 -14.99 4.44
C ARG A 134 17.66 -16.01 5.56
N GLU A 135 18.70 -15.86 6.39
CA GLU A 135 18.95 -16.71 7.56
C GLU A 135 17.84 -16.62 8.61
N LEU A 136 17.02 -15.57 8.56
CA LEU A 136 15.89 -15.36 9.48
C LEU A 136 14.62 -16.09 9.02
N GLU A 137 14.54 -16.51 7.76
CA GLU A 137 13.36 -17.18 7.22
C GLU A 137 13.07 -18.47 7.98
N ASN A 138 11.81 -18.66 8.39
CA ASN A 138 11.38 -19.83 9.11
C ASN A 138 10.10 -20.42 8.49
N PRO A 139 10.20 -21.40 7.59
CA PRO A 139 9.05 -22.01 6.95
C PRO A 139 8.09 -22.73 7.92
N ARG A 140 8.54 -23.00 9.16
CA ARG A 140 7.72 -23.62 10.23
C ARG A 140 6.98 -22.58 11.08
N GLY A 141 7.27 -21.30 10.92
CA GLY A 141 6.53 -20.24 11.59
C GLY A 141 5.07 -20.22 11.13
N LEU A 142 4.15 -20.20 12.08
CA LEU A 142 2.72 -20.30 11.81
C LEU A 142 2.17 -19.04 11.13
N PHE A 143 2.59 -17.87 11.58
CA PHE A 143 1.97 -16.61 11.18
C PHE A 143 2.64 -15.95 9.99
N ARG A 144 1.79 -15.46 9.07
CA ARG A 144 2.09 -14.40 8.09
C ARG A 144 1.47 -13.11 8.60
N ILE A 145 1.90 -11.97 8.06
CA ILE A 145 1.53 -10.66 8.63
C ILE A 145 0.02 -10.40 8.54
N GLU A 146 -0.64 -10.78 7.45
CA GLU A 146 -2.08 -10.56 7.27
C GLU A 146 -2.94 -11.30 8.30
N GLU A 147 -2.47 -12.46 8.78
CA GLU A 147 -3.17 -13.20 9.84
C GLU A 147 -2.93 -12.57 11.22
N LEU A 148 -1.73 -12.02 11.47
CA LEU A 148 -1.47 -11.24 12.68
C LEU A 148 -2.32 -9.97 12.72
N GLN A 149 -2.43 -9.23 11.60
CA GLN A 149 -3.31 -8.05 11.49
C GLN A 149 -4.78 -8.42 11.76
N ARG A 150 -5.28 -9.49 11.12
CA ARG A 150 -6.64 -9.98 11.31
C ARG A 150 -6.93 -10.28 12.77
N LEU A 151 -6.05 -11.03 13.42
CA LEU A 151 -6.22 -11.40 14.83
C LEU A 151 -6.13 -10.19 15.77
N ALA A 152 -5.24 -9.25 15.48
CA ALA A 152 -5.10 -8.02 16.26
C ALA A 152 -6.36 -7.15 16.13
N LEU A 153 -6.89 -6.94 14.91
CA LEU A 153 -8.13 -6.19 14.70
C LEU A 153 -9.34 -6.85 15.34
N GLN A 154 -9.41 -8.19 15.37
CA GLN A 154 -10.48 -8.92 16.04
C GLN A 154 -10.43 -8.82 17.57
N ARG A 155 -9.26 -8.58 18.17
CA ARG A 155 -9.03 -8.83 19.60
C ARG A 155 -8.57 -7.62 20.40
N CYS A 156 -8.12 -6.55 19.76
CA CYS A 156 -7.49 -5.40 20.40
C CYS A 156 -8.25 -4.11 20.13
N VAL A 157 -8.12 -3.16 21.05
CA VAL A 157 -8.70 -1.81 20.97
C VAL A 157 -7.61 -0.76 20.73
N THR A 158 -6.39 -1.01 21.20
CA THR A 158 -5.30 -0.05 21.14
C THR A 158 -4.11 -0.57 20.36
N ALA A 159 -3.30 0.34 19.80
CA ALA A 159 -2.07 0.01 19.11
C ALA A 159 -1.12 -0.83 19.99
N ARG A 160 -0.98 -0.47 21.27
CA ARG A 160 -0.12 -1.21 22.22
C ARG A 160 -0.61 -2.63 22.50
N GLU A 161 -1.93 -2.84 22.63
CA GLU A 161 -2.50 -4.18 22.77
C GLU A 161 -2.22 -5.02 21.53
N ALA A 162 -2.39 -4.45 20.33
CA ALA A 162 -2.11 -5.12 19.07
C ALA A 162 -0.64 -5.55 18.96
N ILE A 163 0.30 -4.67 19.26
CA ILE A 163 1.75 -4.98 19.25
C ILE A 163 2.07 -6.12 20.23
N ARG A 164 1.57 -6.06 21.46
CA ARG A 164 1.80 -7.12 22.45
C ARG A 164 1.19 -8.45 22.02
N LEU A 165 -0.06 -8.44 21.55
CA LEU A 165 -0.72 -9.67 21.08
C LEU A 165 0.06 -10.31 19.93
N MET A 166 0.46 -9.54 18.93
CA MET A 166 1.24 -10.06 17.79
C MET A 166 2.59 -10.62 18.28
N GLY A 167 3.29 -9.90 19.16
CA GLY A 167 4.54 -10.37 19.75
C GLY A 167 4.38 -11.70 20.51
N GLU A 168 3.33 -11.86 21.33
CA GLU A 168 3.04 -13.11 22.06
C GLU A 168 2.66 -14.27 21.12
N LEU A 169 1.87 -14.00 20.09
CA LEU A 169 1.51 -15.00 19.09
C LEU A 169 2.75 -15.51 18.35
N VAL A 170 3.63 -14.60 17.92
CA VAL A 170 4.88 -14.94 17.23
C VAL A 170 5.83 -15.69 18.17
N LYS A 171 5.99 -15.26 19.40
CA LYS A 171 6.81 -15.95 20.41
C LYS A 171 6.35 -17.41 20.61
N ARG A 172 5.05 -17.64 20.57
CA ARG A 172 4.48 -18.99 20.82
C ARG A 172 4.44 -19.88 19.58
N TYR A 173 4.16 -19.30 18.39
CA TYR A 173 3.83 -20.09 17.20
C TYR A 173 4.77 -19.83 16.02
N GLY A 174 5.65 -18.85 16.12
CA GLY A 174 6.62 -18.48 15.11
C GLY A 174 6.08 -17.57 14.01
N TYR A 175 7.01 -16.82 13.43
CA TYR A 175 6.79 -15.96 12.27
C TYR A 175 7.41 -16.59 11.02
N GLY A 176 6.62 -16.76 9.99
CA GLY A 176 6.98 -17.55 8.80
C GLY A 176 7.03 -16.72 7.51
N ASP A 177 7.13 -15.40 7.61
CA ASP A 177 7.30 -14.49 6.48
C ASP A 177 8.73 -13.95 6.40
N SER A 178 9.10 -13.30 5.29
CA SER A 178 10.46 -12.78 5.08
C SER A 178 10.78 -11.56 5.92
N GLY A 179 9.80 -10.72 6.16
CA GLY A 179 9.88 -9.51 6.96
C GLY A 179 8.78 -8.53 6.59
N GLU A 180 8.22 -7.85 7.61
CA GLU A 180 7.09 -6.96 7.42
C GLU A 180 7.15 -5.75 8.35
N CYS A 181 6.56 -4.65 7.87
CA CYS A 181 6.35 -3.45 8.65
C CYS A 181 4.86 -3.13 8.73
N LEU A 182 4.35 -2.95 9.94
CA LEU A 182 3.01 -2.41 10.19
C LEU A 182 3.08 -1.00 10.74
N THR A 183 2.17 -0.15 10.28
CA THR A 183 1.90 1.16 10.87
C THR A 183 0.58 1.08 11.62
N ILE A 184 0.65 1.08 12.95
CA ILE A 184 -0.46 0.72 13.84
C ILE A 184 -0.93 1.97 14.58
N ALA A 185 -2.18 2.35 14.37
CA ALA A 185 -2.77 3.56 14.94
C ALA A 185 -4.01 3.25 15.78
N ASP A 186 -4.20 4.04 16.82
CA ASP A 186 -5.46 4.21 17.54
C ASP A 186 -5.75 5.72 17.71
N PRO A 187 -6.87 6.15 18.35
CA PRO A 187 -7.18 7.57 18.50
C PRO A 187 -6.17 8.41 19.30
N ARG A 188 -5.14 7.80 19.88
CA ARG A 188 -4.17 8.46 20.76
C ARG A 188 -2.77 8.50 20.20
N GLU A 189 -2.36 7.44 19.47
CA GLU A 189 -0.98 7.27 19.04
C GLU A 189 -0.85 6.42 17.77
N VAL A 190 0.29 6.54 17.09
CA VAL A 190 0.66 5.70 15.96
C VAL A 190 2.08 5.16 16.13
N TRP A 191 2.28 3.91 15.73
CA TRP A 191 3.50 3.14 15.89
C TRP A 191 3.97 2.56 14.57
N GLN A 192 5.27 2.49 14.38
CA GLN A 192 5.91 1.66 13.37
C GLN A 192 6.40 0.36 14.03
N PHE A 193 5.96 -0.78 13.52
CA PHE A 193 6.30 -2.12 13.98
C PHE A 193 6.98 -2.89 12.86
N GLU A 194 8.19 -3.41 13.10
CA GLU A 194 8.94 -4.20 12.13
C GLU A 194 9.24 -5.58 12.71
N ILE A 195 9.07 -6.64 11.90
CA ILE A 195 9.17 -8.02 12.33
C ILE A 195 9.90 -8.88 11.31
N PHE A 196 10.69 -9.84 11.81
CA PHE A 196 11.39 -10.87 11.04
C PHE A 196 11.27 -12.21 11.76
N GLY A 197 11.57 -13.30 11.06
CA GLY A 197 11.70 -14.63 11.66
C GLY A 197 12.90 -14.73 12.58
N GLU A 198 13.08 -15.92 13.17
CA GLU A 198 14.21 -16.24 14.08
C GLU A 198 15.13 -17.34 13.50
N GLY A 199 14.95 -17.66 12.23
CA GLY A 199 15.66 -18.72 11.52
C GLY A 199 15.00 -20.10 11.66
N PRO A 200 15.45 -21.09 10.87
CA PRO A 200 14.76 -22.38 10.72
C PRO A 200 14.85 -23.28 11.94
N ASP A 201 15.79 -23.02 12.87
CA ASP A 201 16.04 -23.87 14.02
C ASP A 201 15.24 -23.48 15.27
N SER A 202 14.54 -22.35 15.23
CA SER A 202 13.76 -21.80 16.34
C SER A 202 12.29 -21.61 15.96
N ILE A 203 11.39 -21.67 16.97
CA ILE A 203 10.02 -21.16 16.84
C ILE A 203 10.00 -19.81 17.54
N GLY A 204 9.67 -18.76 16.81
CA GLY A 204 9.69 -17.39 17.31
C GLY A 204 9.80 -16.37 16.19
N GLY A 205 10.21 -15.19 16.55
CA GLY A 205 10.53 -14.07 15.67
C GLY A 205 11.18 -12.95 16.44
N VAL A 206 11.76 -12.02 15.74
CA VAL A 206 12.35 -10.80 16.29
C VAL A 206 11.59 -9.60 15.77
N TRP A 207 11.23 -8.69 16.66
CA TRP A 207 10.48 -7.50 16.29
C TRP A 207 10.85 -6.31 17.17
N ALA A 208 10.62 -5.13 16.61
CA ALA A 208 10.69 -3.87 17.34
C ALA A 208 9.52 -2.97 16.91
N ALA A 209 9.05 -2.14 17.83
CA ALA A 209 8.05 -1.13 17.57
C ALA A 209 8.49 0.21 18.17
N VAL A 210 8.36 1.28 17.40
CA VAL A 210 8.72 2.63 17.82
C VAL A 210 7.51 3.55 17.62
N ARG A 211 7.18 4.31 18.67
CA ARG A 211 6.11 5.28 18.63
C ARG A 211 6.53 6.51 17.82
N ILE A 212 5.67 6.93 16.90
CA ILE A 212 5.83 8.22 16.25
C ILE A 212 5.35 9.31 17.24
N PRO A 213 6.17 10.32 17.57
CA PRO A 213 5.75 11.39 18.46
C PRO A 213 4.48 12.08 17.98
N ASP A 214 3.70 12.60 18.92
CA ASP A 214 2.40 13.24 18.61
C ASP A 214 2.50 14.36 17.57
N ASP A 215 3.60 15.11 17.55
CA ASP A 215 3.85 16.25 16.65
C ASP A 215 4.73 15.90 15.45
N HIS A 216 4.87 14.59 15.13
CA HIS A 216 5.68 14.08 14.04
C HIS A 216 4.85 13.33 12.99
N VAL A 217 5.49 13.16 11.85
CA VAL A 217 5.08 12.27 10.75
C VAL A 217 6.15 11.23 10.50
N GLY A 218 5.75 10.00 10.20
CA GLY A 218 6.63 8.90 9.80
C GLY A 218 6.23 8.31 8.45
N VAL A 219 7.14 7.61 7.79
CA VAL A 219 6.90 6.97 6.50
C VAL A 219 7.58 5.60 6.48
N SER A 220 6.88 4.61 5.95
CA SER A 220 7.41 3.30 5.61
C SER A 220 7.12 2.98 4.15
N ALA A 221 8.13 2.49 3.43
CA ALA A 221 8.00 2.17 2.01
C ALA A 221 8.95 1.02 1.59
N ASN A 222 8.70 -0.17 2.11
CA ASN A 222 9.41 -1.42 1.84
C ASN A 222 10.89 -1.46 2.27
N ILE A 223 11.30 -0.55 3.13
CA ILE A 223 12.63 -0.51 3.69
C ILE A 223 12.52 -0.51 5.22
N PRO A 224 13.25 -1.35 5.95
CA PRO A 224 13.31 -1.30 7.41
C PRO A 224 13.87 0.04 7.88
N ARG A 225 13.16 0.69 8.80
CA ARG A 225 13.43 2.05 9.24
C ARG A 225 13.92 2.15 10.69
N ILE A 226 13.53 1.17 11.52
CA ILE A 226 13.85 1.20 12.96
C ILE A 226 15.36 1.03 13.13
N SER A 227 16.02 2.03 13.70
CA SER A 227 17.45 2.02 13.98
C SER A 227 17.70 1.76 15.47
N ALA A 228 17.88 2.77 16.26
CA ALA A 228 18.07 2.62 17.70
C ALA A 228 16.77 2.19 18.39
N ILE A 229 16.88 1.21 19.29
CA ILE A 229 15.78 0.76 20.15
C ILE A 229 16.19 0.91 21.62
N ASN A 230 15.22 1.28 22.45
CA ASN A 230 15.40 1.32 23.90
C ASN A 230 14.20 0.66 24.60
N PRO A 231 14.22 -0.67 24.79
CA PRO A 231 13.10 -1.38 25.42
C PRO A 231 12.82 -0.96 26.87
N ALA A 232 13.74 -0.24 27.53
CA ALA A 232 13.49 0.35 28.85
C ALA A 232 12.56 1.58 28.77
N ASP A 233 12.48 2.27 27.63
CA ASP A 233 11.52 3.35 27.36
C ASP A 233 10.21 2.76 26.82
N THR A 234 9.46 2.09 27.68
CA THR A 234 8.18 1.44 27.31
C THR A 234 7.10 2.40 26.84
N ALA A 235 7.31 3.71 27.02
CA ALA A 235 6.41 4.74 26.50
C ALA A 235 6.56 4.91 24.98
N ASN A 236 7.76 4.72 24.45
CA ASN A 236 8.09 5.02 23.05
C ASN A 236 8.71 3.84 22.28
N CYS A 237 9.05 2.75 22.96
CA CYS A 237 9.67 1.58 22.34
C CYS A 237 9.15 0.28 22.96
N MET A 238 8.90 -0.70 22.12
CA MET A 238 8.65 -2.10 22.50
C MET A 238 9.49 -3.00 21.58
N ALA A 239 9.96 -4.13 22.09
CA ALA A 239 10.70 -5.09 21.30
C ALA A 239 10.53 -6.50 21.85
N SER A 240 10.81 -7.51 21.04
CA SER A 240 10.87 -8.90 21.49
C SER A 240 12.01 -9.10 22.49
N ASP A 241 11.78 -9.97 23.48
CA ASP A 241 12.76 -10.23 24.55
C ASP A 241 14.13 -10.71 24.01
N ASN A 242 14.12 -11.40 22.88
CA ASN A 242 15.27 -12.02 22.22
C ASN A 242 15.99 -11.13 21.21
N VAL A 243 15.57 -9.86 21.05
CA VAL A 243 16.04 -8.96 19.97
C VAL A 243 17.55 -8.76 19.90
N TYR A 244 18.26 -8.78 21.03
CA TYR A 244 19.73 -8.68 21.06
C TYR A 244 20.41 -10.05 20.97
N ASP A 245 19.80 -11.08 21.55
CA ASP A 245 20.38 -12.41 21.63
C ASP A 245 20.39 -13.11 20.26
N VAL A 246 19.32 -12.97 19.50
CA VAL A 246 19.27 -13.50 18.12
C VAL A 246 20.32 -12.81 17.24
N ALA A 247 20.45 -11.49 17.33
CA ALA A 247 21.45 -10.75 16.55
C ALA A 247 22.90 -11.21 16.88
N ARG A 248 23.20 -11.45 18.17
CA ARG A 248 24.51 -11.99 18.58
C ARG A 248 24.70 -13.43 18.13
N ARG A 249 23.74 -14.29 18.39
CA ARG A 249 23.78 -15.74 18.05
C ARG A 249 24.01 -15.95 16.56
N MET A 250 23.37 -15.14 15.71
CA MET A 250 23.49 -15.24 14.25
C MET A 250 24.66 -14.43 13.67
N GLY A 251 25.44 -13.75 14.51
CA GLY A 251 26.60 -12.98 14.06
C GLY A 251 26.25 -11.68 13.33
N PHE A 252 25.03 -11.18 13.47
CA PHE A 252 24.57 -9.94 12.84
C PHE A 252 24.99 -8.69 13.61
N TRP A 253 25.37 -8.86 14.88
CA TRP A 253 25.85 -7.81 15.76
C TRP A 253 26.86 -8.37 16.76
N ASP A 254 28.01 -7.72 16.90
CA ASP A 254 29.13 -8.18 17.76
C ASP A 254 29.04 -7.66 19.20
N GLY A 255 28.04 -6.82 19.51
CA GLY A 255 27.85 -6.23 20.83
C GLY A 255 28.74 -5.02 21.16
N LYS A 256 29.62 -4.57 20.24
CA LYS A 256 30.56 -3.44 20.46
C LYS A 256 29.98 -2.13 19.93
N GLU A 257 29.49 -2.15 18.67
CA GLU A 257 28.88 -0.98 18.07
C GLU A 257 27.45 -0.76 18.62
N PRO A 258 26.93 0.47 18.59
CA PRO A 258 25.55 0.73 18.94
C PRO A 258 24.61 -0.15 18.11
N PHE A 259 23.67 -0.81 18.76
CA PHE A 259 22.70 -1.66 18.07
C PHE A 259 21.80 -0.82 17.19
N ARG A 260 21.67 -1.23 15.92
CA ARG A 260 20.70 -0.69 14.95
C ARG A 260 19.87 -1.84 14.40
N PHE A 261 18.56 -1.82 14.66
CA PHE A 261 17.65 -2.93 14.37
C PHE A 261 17.66 -3.30 12.87
N TRP A 262 17.44 -2.31 11.99
CA TRP A 262 17.46 -2.57 10.55
C TRP A 262 18.81 -3.11 10.06
N LYS A 263 19.91 -2.62 10.60
CA LYS A 263 21.25 -3.03 10.18
C LYS A 263 21.56 -4.46 10.61
N ALA A 264 21.08 -4.85 11.78
CA ALA A 264 21.21 -6.21 12.26
C ALA A 264 20.35 -7.17 11.44
N TYR A 265 19.08 -6.89 11.25
CA TYR A 265 18.11 -7.85 10.74
C TYR A 265 17.85 -7.78 9.24
N ALA A 266 17.97 -6.62 8.61
CA ALA A 266 17.84 -6.48 7.16
C ALA A 266 19.18 -6.47 6.43
N GLY A 267 20.21 -5.85 7.01
CA GLY A 267 21.56 -5.80 6.42
C GLY A 267 21.72 -4.82 5.27
N GLY A 268 20.68 -4.10 4.91
CA GLY A 268 20.64 -3.14 3.81
C GLY A 268 19.21 -2.93 3.32
N ASN A 269 19.03 -2.14 2.28
CA ASN A 269 17.74 -1.97 1.65
C ASN A 269 17.43 -3.10 0.63
N TYR A 270 16.23 -3.09 0.10
CA TYR A 270 15.73 -4.08 -0.86
C TYR A 270 16.60 -4.18 -2.15
N PHE A 271 17.33 -3.14 -2.50
CA PHE A 271 18.23 -3.09 -3.65
C PHE A 271 19.66 -3.47 -3.32
N GLY A 272 19.93 -3.89 -2.07
CA GLY A 272 21.27 -4.22 -1.60
C GLY A 272 22.12 -3.00 -1.24
N GLU A 273 21.57 -1.78 -1.26
CA GLU A 273 22.25 -0.57 -0.82
C GLU A 273 22.29 -0.51 0.72
N PRO A 274 23.35 0.01 1.32
CA PRO A 274 23.49 0.14 2.78
C PRO A 274 22.71 1.36 3.31
N LYS A 275 21.44 1.48 2.94
CA LYS A 275 20.54 2.57 3.31
C LYS A 275 19.27 2.04 3.96
N SER A 276 18.72 2.77 4.93
CA SER A 276 17.46 2.46 5.60
C SER A 276 16.29 3.26 5.06
N PHE A 277 16.31 3.68 3.80
CA PHE A 277 15.20 4.39 3.16
C PHE A 277 15.26 4.30 1.64
N SER A 278 14.12 4.51 0.99
CA SER A 278 13.96 4.65 -0.46
C SER A 278 13.70 6.11 -0.85
N VAL A 279 13.64 6.37 -2.15
CA VAL A 279 13.24 7.69 -2.68
C VAL A 279 11.86 8.11 -2.17
N ARG A 280 10.95 7.16 -1.89
CA ARG A 280 9.58 7.45 -1.42
C ARG A 280 9.59 8.05 -0.02
N GLU A 281 10.33 7.45 0.92
CA GLU A 281 10.49 7.98 2.27
C GLU A 281 11.17 9.34 2.23
N TYR A 282 12.28 9.47 1.49
CA TYR A 282 12.97 10.75 1.34
C TYR A 282 12.03 11.84 0.82
N PHE A 283 11.36 11.59 -0.30
CA PHE A 283 10.48 12.57 -0.94
C PHE A 283 9.35 13.01 -0.02
N ILE A 284 8.70 12.08 0.67
CA ILE A 284 7.56 12.41 1.54
C ILE A 284 8.04 13.20 2.78
N LEU A 285 9.13 12.77 3.41
CA LEU A 285 9.68 13.47 4.59
C LEU A 285 10.21 14.85 4.22
N ASP A 286 10.95 14.98 3.12
CA ASP A 286 11.47 16.27 2.62
C ASP A 286 10.31 17.21 2.23
N ARG A 287 9.24 16.69 1.62
CA ARG A 287 8.06 17.48 1.27
C ARG A 287 7.30 18.00 2.48
N LEU A 288 7.27 17.23 3.58
CA LEU A 288 6.57 17.61 4.81
C LEU A 288 7.44 18.49 5.73
N ALA A 289 8.76 18.36 5.68
CA ALA A 289 9.70 19.09 6.53
C ALA A 289 10.89 19.64 5.72
N PRO A 290 10.68 20.49 4.69
CA PRO A 290 11.74 21.03 3.85
C PRO A 290 12.77 21.86 4.63
N SER A 291 12.42 22.41 5.78
CA SER A 291 13.35 23.15 6.65
C SER A 291 14.50 22.28 7.16
N LEU A 292 14.33 20.96 7.23
CA LEU A 292 15.35 20.01 7.70
C LEU A 292 16.43 19.77 6.65
N ARG A 293 16.19 20.03 5.36
CA ARG A 293 17.16 19.82 4.27
C ARG A 293 17.74 18.43 4.31
N LEU A 294 16.89 17.41 4.32
CA LEU A 294 17.30 16.01 4.42
C LEU A 294 18.32 15.65 3.32
N ASP A 295 19.34 14.88 3.68
CA ASP A 295 20.35 14.41 2.74
C ASP A 295 19.91 13.06 2.12
N TYR A 296 19.72 13.04 0.80
CA TYR A 296 19.39 11.82 0.06
C TYR A 296 20.53 10.80 0.04
N ASP A 297 21.78 11.24 0.23
CA ASP A 297 22.96 10.37 0.21
C ASP A 297 23.32 9.82 1.59
N ALA A 298 22.59 10.19 2.65
CA ALA A 298 22.78 9.65 3.99
C ALA A 298 22.52 8.12 4.04
N GLU A 299 23.13 7.43 5.01
CA GLU A 299 22.85 6.00 5.31
C GLU A 299 21.45 5.84 5.92
N GLU A 300 21.00 6.78 6.75
CA GLU A 300 19.74 6.79 7.47
C GLU A 300 19.07 8.17 7.37
N LEU A 301 17.74 8.18 7.36
CA LEU A 301 16.96 9.37 7.66
C LEU A 301 16.31 9.22 9.05
N PRO A 302 15.90 10.30 9.71
CA PRO A 302 15.08 10.21 10.91
C PRO A 302 13.85 9.32 10.66
N ILE A 303 13.51 8.43 11.59
CA ILE A 303 12.31 7.56 11.46
C ILE A 303 11.02 8.38 11.36
N SER A 304 11.02 9.57 11.95
CA SER A 304 9.94 10.54 11.89
C SER A 304 10.49 11.97 11.96
N VAL A 305 9.75 12.91 11.40
CA VAL A 305 10.10 14.33 11.41
C VAL A 305 8.93 15.16 11.91
N LYS A 306 9.22 16.31 12.53
CA LYS A 306 8.22 17.33 12.79
C LYS A 306 7.94 18.07 11.48
N PRO A 307 6.73 18.04 10.95
CA PRO A 307 6.42 18.74 9.71
C PRO A 307 6.43 20.25 9.90
N ASP A 308 6.80 20.99 8.84
CA ASP A 308 6.82 22.46 8.88
C ASP A 308 5.42 23.08 8.96
N SER A 309 4.40 22.32 8.60
CA SER A 309 2.99 22.70 8.70
C SER A 309 2.14 21.50 9.11
N LEU A 310 0.98 21.74 9.70
CA LEU A 310 0.04 20.68 10.04
C LEU A 310 -0.39 19.90 8.80
N VAL A 311 -0.52 18.60 8.95
CA VAL A 311 -0.79 17.65 7.86
C VAL A 311 -2.27 17.28 7.86
N SER A 312 -2.98 17.64 6.79
CA SER A 312 -4.37 17.24 6.61
C SER A 312 -4.48 15.83 6.03
N PRO A 313 -5.61 15.14 6.23
CA PRO A 313 -5.89 13.88 5.54
C PRO A 313 -5.80 14.00 4.02
N GLN A 314 -6.25 15.13 3.46
CA GLN A 314 -6.14 15.44 2.04
C GLN A 314 -4.68 15.46 1.57
N LEU A 315 -3.77 16.08 2.34
CA LEU A 315 -2.35 16.10 2.01
C LEU A 315 -1.75 14.68 2.00
N VAL A 316 -2.13 13.82 2.95
CA VAL A 316 -1.72 12.40 2.94
C VAL A 316 -2.22 11.69 1.68
N MET A 317 -3.48 11.91 1.28
CA MET A 317 -4.05 11.36 0.03
C MET A 317 -3.29 11.84 -1.21
N GLU A 318 -2.88 13.12 -1.24
CA GLU A 318 -2.10 13.70 -2.34
C GLU A 318 -0.66 13.15 -2.40
N LEU A 319 -0.02 12.96 -1.24
CA LEU A 319 1.31 12.34 -1.16
C LEU A 319 1.29 10.89 -1.66
N LEU A 320 0.27 10.10 -1.29
CA LEU A 320 0.08 8.75 -1.82
C LEU A 320 -0.27 8.72 -3.31
N ALA A 321 -0.78 9.81 -3.86
CA ALA A 321 -1.06 9.97 -5.30
C ALA A 321 0.16 10.46 -6.11
N SER A 322 1.29 10.73 -5.47
CA SER A 322 2.43 11.41 -6.10
C SER A 322 3.13 10.58 -7.17
N THR A 323 3.52 11.27 -8.25
CA THR A 323 4.43 10.81 -9.30
C THR A 323 5.70 11.67 -9.37
N TYR A 324 6.02 12.39 -8.30
CA TYR A 324 7.16 13.31 -8.19
C TYR A 324 7.15 14.46 -9.20
N GLU A 325 5.99 14.81 -9.76
CA GLU A 325 5.88 15.84 -10.79
C GLU A 325 6.58 17.14 -10.40
N GLY A 326 7.42 17.66 -11.29
CA GLY A 326 8.19 18.88 -11.08
C GLY A 326 9.45 18.74 -10.22
N THR A 327 9.81 17.54 -9.79
CA THR A 327 11.04 17.25 -9.01
C THR A 327 12.14 16.60 -9.87
N PRO A 328 13.36 16.45 -9.37
CA PRO A 328 14.39 15.66 -10.05
C PRO A 328 14.02 14.20 -10.32
N PHE A 329 13.07 13.63 -9.57
CA PHE A 329 12.59 12.25 -9.69
C PHE A 329 11.42 12.10 -10.69
N ASP A 330 10.93 13.18 -11.28
CA ASP A 330 9.84 13.16 -12.26
C ASP A 330 10.27 12.44 -13.54
N MET A 331 9.68 11.27 -13.80
CA MET A 331 9.93 10.45 -14.97
C MET A 331 9.65 11.21 -16.28
N THR A 332 8.72 12.13 -16.28
CA THR A 332 8.23 12.82 -17.48
C THR A 332 8.93 14.13 -17.76
N ARG A 333 9.77 14.64 -16.87
CA ARG A 333 10.35 15.99 -16.92
C ARG A 333 11.02 16.38 -18.24
N ASN A 334 11.62 15.41 -18.93
CA ASN A 334 12.32 15.63 -20.20
C ASN A 334 11.47 15.32 -21.44
N LEU A 335 10.24 14.81 -21.26
CA LEU A 335 9.34 14.44 -22.35
C LEU A 335 8.55 15.66 -22.83
N LYS A 336 9.27 16.63 -23.41
CA LYS A 336 8.70 17.89 -23.90
C LYS A 336 8.70 17.93 -25.41
N VAL A 337 7.69 18.56 -25.99
CA VAL A 337 7.52 18.74 -27.42
C VAL A 337 7.20 20.21 -27.74
N ALA A 338 7.66 20.67 -28.90
CA ALA A 338 7.27 21.95 -29.44
C ALA A 338 5.84 21.86 -30.01
N ARG A 339 4.97 22.77 -29.62
CA ARG A 339 3.58 22.84 -30.11
C ARG A 339 3.24 24.25 -30.54
N LYS A 340 2.81 24.39 -31.80
CA LYS A 340 2.35 25.68 -32.31
C LYS A 340 1.00 26.03 -31.67
N ASN A 341 0.93 27.15 -31.00
CA ASN A 341 -0.31 27.70 -30.48
C ASN A 341 -1.12 28.27 -31.67
N ARG A 342 -2.28 27.68 -31.91
CA ARG A 342 -3.12 28.08 -33.06
C ARG A 342 -3.73 29.48 -32.91
N ALA A 343 -3.88 29.97 -31.67
CA ALA A 343 -4.45 31.30 -31.42
C ALA A 343 -3.42 32.40 -31.53
N THR A 344 -2.18 32.19 -31.07
CA THR A 344 -1.11 33.21 -31.09
C THR A 344 -0.14 33.06 -32.25
N GLY A 345 -0.07 31.88 -32.87
CA GLY A 345 0.94 31.52 -33.88
C GLY A 345 2.32 31.19 -33.32
N GLU A 346 2.54 31.38 -32.02
CA GLU A 346 3.80 31.10 -31.33
C GLU A 346 4.02 29.61 -31.12
N THR A 347 5.26 29.21 -30.90
CA THR A 347 5.62 27.82 -30.59
C THR A 347 5.98 27.70 -29.11
N ASP A 348 5.13 27.00 -28.36
CA ASP A 348 5.34 26.69 -26.96
C ASP A 348 6.04 25.34 -26.79
N THR A 349 6.87 25.23 -25.75
CA THR A 349 7.40 23.93 -25.30
C THR A 349 6.50 23.41 -24.18
N ILE A 350 5.79 22.32 -24.47
CA ILE A 350 4.85 21.71 -23.51
C ILE A 350 5.26 20.28 -23.17
N LEU A 351 4.76 19.75 -22.04
CA LEU A 351 4.83 18.32 -21.75
C LEU A 351 4.11 17.57 -22.88
N SER A 352 4.74 16.52 -23.40
CA SER A 352 4.14 15.72 -24.47
C SER A 352 2.77 15.16 -24.05
N PRO A 353 1.75 15.21 -24.93
CA PRO A 353 0.47 14.55 -24.65
C PRO A 353 0.57 13.07 -24.28
N VAL A 354 1.60 12.36 -24.77
CA VAL A 354 1.84 10.96 -24.45
C VAL A 354 2.79 10.74 -23.26
N ALA A 355 3.29 11.81 -22.63
CA ALA A 355 4.09 11.70 -21.43
C ALA A 355 3.26 11.07 -20.31
N ASN A 356 3.69 9.90 -19.85
CA ASN A 356 2.99 9.10 -18.86
C ASN A 356 3.94 8.82 -17.68
N PRO A 357 3.61 9.23 -16.45
CA PRO A 357 4.47 9.00 -15.29
C PRO A 357 4.51 7.53 -14.83
N TRP A 358 3.74 6.65 -15.46
CA TRP A 358 3.68 5.21 -15.21
C TRP A 358 4.08 4.39 -16.44
N MET A 359 5.08 4.87 -17.20
CA MET A 359 5.57 4.17 -18.37
C MET A 359 6.10 2.77 -18.04
N GLY A 360 5.80 1.80 -18.89
CA GLY A 360 6.39 0.46 -18.82
C GLY A 360 7.88 0.48 -19.15
N ARG A 361 8.60 -0.54 -18.68
CA ARG A 361 10.06 -0.68 -18.88
C ARG A 361 10.47 -0.57 -20.36
N ASP A 362 9.74 -1.26 -21.26
CA ASP A 362 10.05 -1.27 -22.69
C ASP A 362 9.99 0.14 -23.30
N MET A 363 8.98 0.92 -22.92
CA MET A 363 8.85 2.30 -23.39
C MET A 363 9.96 3.19 -22.82
N MET A 364 10.35 3.02 -21.56
CA MET A 364 11.48 3.74 -20.96
C MET A 364 12.80 3.37 -21.68
N GLN A 365 13.02 2.10 -21.95
CA GLN A 365 14.20 1.63 -22.71
C GLN A 365 14.22 2.23 -24.12
N LEU A 366 13.08 2.27 -24.80
CA LEU A 366 12.99 2.85 -26.14
C LEU A 366 13.37 4.33 -26.15
N PHE A 367 12.84 5.13 -25.21
CA PHE A 367 13.21 6.56 -25.12
C PHE A 367 14.68 6.76 -24.78
N ASN A 368 15.23 5.98 -23.87
CA ASN A 368 16.65 6.06 -23.47
C ASN A 368 17.59 5.52 -24.54
N ALA A 369 17.15 4.61 -25.43
CA ALA A 369 17.92 4.18 -26.58
C ALA A 369 18.05 5.28 -27.64
N VAL A 370 17.04 6.16 -27.78
CA VAL A 370 17.11 7.33 -28.70
C VAL A 370 18.02 8.41 -28.12
N LYS A 371 17.90 8.70 -26.84
CA LYS A 371 18.73 9.64 -26.11
C LYS A 371 18.85 9.20 -24.66
N ASP A 372 20.05 8.93 -24.22
CA ASP A 372 20.33 8.50 -22.84
C ASP A 372 19.75 9.47 -21.81
N SER A 373 19.29 8.91 -20.70
CA SER A 373 18.73 9.66 -19.56
C SER A 373 17.51 10.52 -19.90
N THR A 374 16.78 10.22 -20.98
CA THR A 374 15.53 10.91 -21.34
C THR A 374 14.46 10.64 -20.30
N VAL A 375 14.35 9.39 -19.83
CA VAL A 375 13.40 8.96 -18.79
C VAL A 375 14.17 8.47 -17.57
N VAL A 376 13.87 9.05 -16.41
CA VAL A 376 14.42 8.62 -15.13
C VAL A 376 13.58 7.44 -14.60
N ASN A 377 14.23 6.30 -14.41
CA ASN A 377 13.55 5.12 -13.86
C ASN A 377 13.54 5.18 -12.33
N VAL A 378 12.58 5.88 -11.77
CA VAL A 378 12.35 5.98 -10.32
C VAL A 378 10.95 5.44 -10.00
N ARG A 379 10.86 4.61 -8.96
CA ARG A 379 9.61 4.06 -8.46
C ARG A 379 8.77 5.18 -7.83
N ASN A 380 7.64 5.53 -8.45
CA ASN A 380 6.67 6.52 -7.93
C ASN A 380 6.03 6.07 -6.61
N VAL A 381 5.46 7.00 -5.87
CA VAL A 381 4.61 6.68 -4.72
C VAL A 381 3.34 5.97 -5.21
N SER A 382 2.61 6.58 -6.13
CA SER A 382 1.46 5.92 -6.78
C SER A 382 1.89 5.11 -7.99
N VAL A 383 1.33 3.90 -8.15
CA VAL A 383 1.66 2.99 -9.26
C VAL A 383 0.42 2.35 -9.87
N PRO A 384 0.51 1.94 -11.15
CA PRO A 384 -0.63 1.40 -11.87
C PRO A 384 -1.03 -0.02 -11.46
N GLN A 385 -0.17 -0.76 -10.76
CA GLN A 385 -0.45 -2.10 -10.22
C GLN A 385 -1.04 -2.08 -8.80
N CYS A 386 -1.33 -0.91 -8.24
CA CYS A 386 -1.98 -0.81 -6.94
C CYS A 386 -3.35 -1.51 -6.97
N ALA A 387 -3.60 -2.43 -6.05
CA ALA A 387 -4.89 -3.08 -5.92
C ALA A 387 -5.91 -2.13 -5.26
N TYR A 388 -5.50 -1.52 -4.15
CA TYR A 388 -6.24 -0.49 -3.44
C TYR A 388 -5.29 0.36 -2.57
N SER A 389 -5.79 1.49 -2.09
CA SER A 389 -5.08 2.35 -1.13
C SER A 389 -6.03 2.87 -0.06
N THR A 390 -5.52 2.98 1.18
CA THR A 390 -6.26 3.52 2.33
C THR A 390 -5.55 4.73 2.92
N VAL A 391 -6.32 5.70 3.41
CA VAL A 391 -5.91 6.68 4.41
C VAL A 391 -6.90 6.57 5.54
N ILE A 392 -6.46 6.28 6.75
CA ILE A 392 -7.34 5.98 7.88
C ILE A 392 -7.15 7.02 8.96
N GLN A 393 -8.24 7.69 9.34
CA GLN A 393 -8.30 8.62 10.45
C GLN A 393 -8.91 7.94 11.67
N CYS A 394 -8.26 8.10 12.82
CA CYS A 394 -8.76 7.72 14.13
C CYS A 394 -9.04 8.99 14.92
N ARG A 395 -10.32 9.29 15.18
CA ARG A 395 -10.80 10.56 15.74
C ARG A 395 -11.42 10.35 17.13
N GLY A 396 -10.59 10.44 18.16
CA GLY A 396 -10.95 10.09 19.53
C GLY A 396 -11.98 10.99 20.22
N TRP A 397 -12.42 12.07 19.60
CA TRP A 397 -13.47 12.97 20.10
C TRP A 397 -14.88 12.60 19.61
N LEU A 398 -14.98 11.57 18.77
CA LEU A 398 -16.23 11.06 18.21
C LEU A 398 -16.50 9.63 18.71
N PRO A 399 -17.75 9.17 18.70
CA PRO A 399 -18.05 7.76 18.89
C PRO A 399 -17.27 6.88 17.90
N ASP A 400 -16.77 5.72 18.33
CA ASP A 400 -15.89 4.88 17.55
C ASP A 400 -16.42 4.58 16.13
N ALA A 401 -17.70 4.28 16.02
CA ALA A 401 -18.34 3.91 14.76
C ALA A 401 -18.24 4.96 13.65
N VAL A 402 -18.32 6.26 14.00
CA VAL A 402 -18.17 7.38 13.06
C VAL A 402 -16.79 8.03 13.16
N GLY A 403 -16.08 7.82 14.28
CA GLY A 403 -14.75 8.35 14.54
C GLY A 403 -13.67 7.73 13.67
N GLY A 404 -13.69 6.41 13.48
CA GLY A 404 -12.83 5.71 12.55
C GLY A 404 -13.35 5.81 11.12
N VAL A 405 -12.52 6.29 10.18
CA VAL A 405 -12.87 6.33 8.75
C VAL A 405 -11.68 5.94 7.88
N ALA A 406 -11.86 4.92 7.04
CA ALA A 406 -10.94 4.53 6.00
C ALA A 406 -11.36 5.15 4.66
N TRP A 407 -10.54 6.04 4.13
CA TRP A 407 -10.68 6.61 2.80
C TRP A 407 -10.07 5.66 1.77
N MET A 408 -10.94 4.87 1.13
CA MET A 408 -10.56 3.82 0.19
C MET A 408 -10.40 4.34 -1.23
N ALA A 409 -9.37 3.90 -1.94
CA ALA A 409 -9.26 4.07 -3.39
C ALA A 409 -8.97 2.73 -4.04
N PHE A 410 -9.72 2.34 -5.05
CA PHE A 410 -9.42 1.18 -5.88
C PHE A 410 -8.42 1.55 -6.97
N ASP A 411 -7.57 0.61 -7.39
CA ASP A 411 -6.54 0.82 -8.41
C ASP A 411 -5.58 1.96 -8.03
N ASN A 412 -4.93 2.60 -8.97
CA ASN A 412 -3.94 3.64 -8.77
C ASN A 412 -4.49 4.86 -8.00
N PRO A 413 -4.00 5.17 -6.78
CA PRO A 413 -4.49 6.30 -5.98
C PRO A 413 -4.21 7.67 -6.62
N GLY A 414 -3.27 7.76 -7.57
CA GLY A 414 -3.02 8.96 -8.38
C GLY A 414 -4.14 9.29 -9.37
N GLN A 415 -5.05 8.34 -9.61
CA GLN A 415 -6.10 8.46 -10.62
C GLN A 415 -7.50 8.13 -10.07
N SER A 416 -7.60 7.57 -8.86
CA SER A 416 -8.85 7.10 -8.26
C SER A 416 -9.33 8.00 -7.12
N PRO A 417 -10.65 8.10 -6.88
CA PRO A 417 -11.22 8.89 -5.79
C PRO A 417 -11.05 8.18 -4.45
N ARG A 418 -11.27 8.91 -3.38
CA ARG A 418 -11.34 8.35 -2.02
C ARG A 418 -12.80 8.15 -1.62
N ILE A 419 -13.16 6.93 -1.28
CA ILE A 419 -14.50 6.50 -0.83
C ILE A 419 -14.43 6.31 0.69
N PRO A 420 -15.24 6.99 1.50
CA PRO A 420 -15.23 6.82 2.96
C PRO A 420 -15.94 5.53 3.38
N VAL A 421 -15.24 4.71 4.17
CA VAL A 421 -15.78 3.53 4.85
C VAL A 421 -15.57 3.73 6.35
N PHE A 422 -16.66 3.80 7.11
CA PHE A 422 -16.61 4.08 8.55
C PHE A 422 -16.38 2.80 9.36
N ALA A 423 -15.82 2.94 10.54
CA ALA A 423 -15.64 1.83 11.49
C ALA A 423 -16.99 1.16 11.88
N GLY A 424 -18.08 1.93 11.85
CA GLY A 424 -19.45 1.44 12.11
C GLY A 424 -20.22 1.00 10.86
N THR A 425 -19.58 0.96 9.67
CA THR A 425 -20.20 0.39 8.47
C THR A 425 -20.38 -1.12 8.67
N SER A 426 -21.61 -1.62 8.51
CA SER A 426 -21.95 -3.03 8.77
C SER A 426 -21.90 -3.93 7.54
N ASP A 427 -21.95 -3.36 6.33
CA ASP A 427 -21.83 -4.06 5.06
C ASP A 427 -21.28 -3.16 3.96
N LEU A 428 -20.77 -3.75 2.89
CA LEU A 428 -20.27 -3.05 1.71
C LEU A 428 -21.10 -3.43 0.47
N PRO A 429 -21.12 -2.58 -0.58
CA PRO A 429 -21.76 -2.91 -1.84
C PRO A 429 -21.28 -4.26 -2.40
N ASP A 430 -22.14 -5.05 -3.00
CA ASP A 430 -21.80 -6.38 -3.53
C ASP A 430 -20.62 -6.35 -4.50
N ALA A 431 -20.49 -5.29 -5.28
CA ALA A 431 -19.35 -5.10 -6.17
C ALA A 431 -18.00 -5.04 -5.46
N PHE A 432 -17.96 -4.65 -4.17
CA PHE A 432 -16.74 -4.64 -3.36
C PHE A 432 -16.30 -6.06 -2.96
N LYS A 433 -17.23 -7.02 -2.95
CA LYS A 433 -17.00 -8.41 -2.54
C LYS A 433 -16.51 -9.31 -3.68
N VAL A 434 -16.35 -8.77 -4.89
CA VAL A 434 -15.91 -9.48 -6.10
C VAL A 434 -14.48 -9.10 -6.45
N ASP A 435 -13.62 -10.10 -6.68
CA ASP A 435 -12.25 -9.85 -7.13
C ASP A 435 -12.19 -9.49 -8.61
N GLY A 436 -11.34 -8.51 -8.93
CA GLY A 436 -11.05 -8.10 -10.29
C GLY A 436 -9.55 -7.99 -10.57
N GLN A 437 -8.69 -8.56 -9.72
CA GLN A 437 -7.25 -8.35 -9.84
C GLN A 437 -6.66 -9.03 -11.06
N LEU A 438 -6.94 -10.30 -11.26
CA LEU A 438 -6.31 -11.10 -12.31
C LEU A 438 -6.97 -11.00 -13.68
N ARG A 439 -8.27 -10.69 -13.71
CA ARG A 439 -9.05 -10.63 -14.96
C ARG A 439 -10.22 -9.68 -14.83
N TYR A 440 -10.72 -9.25 -15.98
CA TYR A 440 -11.90 -8.43 -16.04
C TYR A 440 -13.13 -9.16 -15.49
N ASP A 441 -13.84 -8.50 -14.57
CA ASP A 441 -15.17 -8.86 -14.10
C ASP A 441 -16.02 -7.59 -14.01
N GLU A 442 -17.12 -7.52 -14.72
CA GLU A 442 -18.00 -6.36 -14.78
C GLU A 442 -18.68 -6.05 -13.43
N ASN A 443 -18.76 -7.06 -12.55
CA ASN A 443 -19.36 -6.93 -11.22
C ASN A 443 -18.35 -6.47 -10.16
N ALA A 444 -17.04 -6.46 -10.45
CA ALA A 444 -16.02 -6.05 -9.48
C ALA A 444 -15.85 -4.54 -9.46
N ALA A 445 -15.92 -3.95 -8.24
CA ALA A 445 -15.79 -2.50 -8.02
C ALA A 445 -14.51 -1.89 -8.57
N VAL A 446 -13.41 -2.63 -8.67
CA VAL A 446 -12.14 -2.13 -9.18
C VAL A 446 -12.19 -1.74 -10.66
N TRP A 447 -13.03 -2.40 -11.48
CA TRP A 447 -12.96 -2.27 -12.94
C TRP A 447 -13.45 -0.96 -13.53
N PRO A 448 -14.51 -0.28 -13.02
CA PRO A 448 -14.80 1.09 -13.40
C PRO A 448 -13.57 2.01 -13.28
N PHE A 449 -12.87 1.94 -12.14
CA PHE A 449 -11.66 2.74 -11.89
C PHE A 449 -10.51 2.32 -12.80
N ARG A 450 -10.15 1.05 -12.79
CA ARG A 450 -9.03 0.52 -13.57
C ARG A 450 -9.15 0.81 -15.06
N ARG A 451 -10.34 0.61 -15.64
CA ARG A 451 -10.58 0.90 -17.06
C ARG A 451 -10.36 2.37 -17.40
N ALA A 452 -10.95 3.30 -16.64
CA ALA A 452 -10.78 4.73 -16.86
C ALA A 452 -9.32 5.16 -16.66
N ASN A 453 -8.68 4.67 -15.60
CA ASN A 453 -7.29 4.99 -15.25
C ASN A 453 -6.32 4.55 -16.36
N LYS A 454 -6.43 3.30 -16.84
CA LYS A 454 -5.56 2.79 -17.92
C LYS A 454 -5.79 3.52 -19.24
N LEU A 455 -7.04 3.81 -19.61
CA LEU A 455 -7.33 4.61 -20.80
C LEU A 455 -6.77 6.03 -20.71
N ALA A 456 -6.83 6.65 -19.52
CA ALA A 456 -6.26 7.98 -19.32
C ALA A 456 -4.74 8.01 -19.57
N THR A 457 -4.00 6.94 -19.25
CA THR A 457 -2.53 6.90 -19.42
C THR A 457 -2.08 6.87 -20.88
N VAL A 458 -2.95 6.48 -21.82
CA VAL A 458 -2.63 6.45 -23.26
C VAL A 458 -2.22 7.85 -23.77
N ARG A 459 -2.89 8.90 -23.27
CA ARG A 459 -2.55 10.29 -23.57
C ARG A 459 -2.68 11.16 -22.32
N TRP A 460 -1.91 10.80 -21.30
CA TRP A 460 -2.01 11.40 -19.97
C TRP A 460 -1.91 12.93 -19.99
N GLY A 461 -1.05 13.51 -20.84
CA GLY A 461 -0.95 14.96 -20.99
C GLY A 461 -2.27 15.65 -21.42
N ASP A 462 -3.13 14.94 -22.16
CA ASP A 462 -4.43 15.44 -22.62
C ASP A 462 -5.59 15.08 -21.68
N THR A 463 -5.48 14.01 -20.88
CA THR A 463 -6.55 13.45 -20.07
C THR A 463 -6.42 13.78 -18.58
N ARG A 464 -5.20 14.08 -18.12
CA ARG A 464 -4.88 14.29 -16.71
C ARG A 464 -5.70 15.37 -16.02
N GLY A 465 -6.02 16.46 -16.74
CA GLY A 465 -6.84 17.55 -16.20
C GLY A 465 -8.21 17.03 -15.75
N GLU A 466 -8.92 16.35 -16.66
CA GLU A 466 -10.25 15.80 -16.40
C GLU A 466 -10.24 14.70 -15.32
N MET A 467 -9.22 13.82 -15.33
CA MET A 467 -9.04 12.79 -14.32
C MET A 467 -8.78 13.40 -12.93
N ASN A 468 -7.88 14.37 -12.84
CA ASN A 468 -7.55 15.04 -11.58
C ASN A 468 -8.73 15.86 -11.04
N ASP A 469 -9.51 16.50 -11.91
CA ASP A 469 -10.70 17.25 -11.51
C ASP A 469 -11.77 16.31 -10.93
N ALA A 470 -12.01 15.15 -11.57
CA ALA A 470 -12.93 14.16 -11.05
C ALA A 470 -12.45 13.59 -9.70
N ARG A 471 -11.17 13.27 -9.58
CA ARG A 471 -10.57 12.76 -8.32
C ARG A 471 -10.71 13.77 -7.19
N ARG A 472 -10.35 15.03 -7.44
CA ARG A 472 -10.48 16.11 -6.45
C ARG A 472 -11.93 16.33 -6.05
N HIS A 473 -12.85 16.38 -7.02
CA HIS A 473 -14.27 16.56 -6.73
C HIS A 473 -14.81 15.57 -5.69
N PHE A 474 -14.51 14.27 -5.83
CA PHE A 474 -14.98 13.27 -4.86
C PHE A 474 -14.24 13.38 -3.52
N THR A 475 -12.94 13.65 -3.52
CA THR A 475 -12.19 13.84 -2.28
C THR A 475 -12.71 15.05 -1.50
N ASP A 476 -12.89 16.18 -2.17
CA ASP A 476 -13.38 17.42 -1.56
C ASP A 476 -14.83 17.27 -1.09
N LYS A 477 -15.69 16.61 -1.89
CA LYS A 477 -17.07 16.26 -1.52
C LYS A 477 -17.10 15.43 -0.23
N GLY A 478 -16.33 14.33 -0.18
CA GLY A 478 -16.29 13.46 0.99
C GLY A 478 -15.85 14.23 2.25
N LEU A 479 -14.77 15.00 2.16
CA LEU A 479 -14.27 15.80 3.28
C LEU A 479 -15.28 16.89 3.72
N ALA A 480 -15.93 17.55 2.77
CA ALA A 480 -16.92 18.60 3.06
C ALA A 480 -18.22 18.04 3.70
N GLU A 481 -18.57 16.80 3.42
CA GLU A 481 -19.76 16.14 3.96
C GLU A 481 -19.54 15.54 5.36
N MET A 482 -18.29 15.40 5.84
CA MET A 482 -18.00 14.81 7.16
C MET A 482 -18.80 15.43 8.32
N PRO A 483 -18.86 16.77 8.48
CA PRO A 483 -19.64 17.37 9.58
C PRO A 483 -21.13 17.00 9.54
N TYR A 484 -21.71 16.86 8.35
CA TYR A 484 -23.08 16.41 8.19
C TYR A 484 -23.24 14.94 8.62
N VAL A 485 -22.35 14.06 8.15
CA VAL A 485 -22.37 12.62 8.49
C VAL A 485 -22.25 12.42 10.00
N GLU A 486 -21.30 13.10 10.65
CA GLU A 486 -21.07 13.05 12.09
C GLU A 486 -22.29 13.53 12.89
N SER A 487 -22.86 14.66 12.50
CA SER A 487 -24.06 15.20 13.14
C SER A 487 -25.27 14.28 12.98
N ARG A 488 -25.48 13.77 11.75
CA ARG A 488 -26.60 12.88 11.46
C ARG A 488 -26.48 11.54 12.16
N TYR A 489 -25.26 10.98 12.21
CA TYR A 489 -24.98 9.77 12.98
C TYR A 489 -25.35 9.96 14.45
N SER A 490 -24.87 11.05 15.08
CA SER A 490 -25.14 11.33 16.50
C SER A 490 -26.63 11.50 16.79
N GLN A 491 -27.38 12.21 15.92
CA GLN A 491 -28.83 12.35 16.04
C GLN A 491 -29.54 10.99 15.98
N LEU A 492 -29.19 10.13 15.02
CA LEU A 492 -29.78 8.80 14.89
C LEU A 492 -29.43 7.89 16.08
N LEU A 493 -28.19 7.97 16.56
CA LEU A 493 -27.77 7.22 17.75
C LEU A 493 -28.62 7.58 18.98
N GLU A 494 -28.90 8.87 19.19
CA GLU A 494 -29.70 9.33 20.32
C GLU A 494 -31.20 9.03 20.14
N SER A 495 -31.77 9.15 18.93
CA SER A 495 -33.21 9.05 18.71
C SER A 495 -33.69 7.63 18.36
N GLU A 496 -32.86 6.83 17.68
CA GLU A 496 -33.25 5.53 17.09
C GLU A 496 -32.30 4.38 17.47
N GLY A 497 -31.16 4.70 18.10
CA GLY A 497 -30.19 3.73 18.59
C GLY A 497 -29.13 3.33 17.56
N GLU A 498 -28.22 2.45 18.00
CA GLU A 498 -26.99 2.08 17.32
C GLU A 498 -27.23 1.44 15.94
N GLU A 499 -28.27 0.60 15.81
CA GLU A 499 -28.58 -0.06 14.56
C GLU A 499 -29.01 0.92 13.45
N ALA A 500 -29.82 1.93 13.77
CA ALA A 500 -30.24 2.96 12.83
C ALA A 500 -29.06 3.85 12.40
N ALA A 501 -28.21 4.22 13.36
CA ALA A 501 -27.00 5.00 13.10
C ALA A 501 -26.00 4.22 12.20
N SER A 502 -25.80 2.93 12.46
CA SER A 502 -24.96 2.06 11.62
C SER A 502 -25.52 1.88 10.21
N ARG A 503 -26.83 1.67 10.06
CA ARG A 503 -27.49 1.63 8.73
C ARG A 503 -27.27 2.91 7.93
N PHE A 504 -27.31 4.08 8.60
CA PHE A 504 -27.04 5.34 7.93
C PHE A 504 -25.60 5.41 7.39
N LEU A 505 -24.56 5.02 8.17
CA LEU A 505 -23.18 4.99 7.71
C LEU A 505 -22.99 4.03 6.54
N THR A 506 -23.62 2.85 6.62
CA THR A 506 -23.60 1.83 5.57
C THR A 506 -24.22 2.37 4.27
N GLY A 507 -25.39 3.00 4.37
CA GLY A 507 -26.07 3.62 3.23
C GLY A 507 -25.26 4.76 2.61
N TYR A 508 -24.70 5.65 3.43
CA TYR A 508 -23.85 6.73 2.96
C TYR A 508 -22.61 6.22 2.21
N THR A 509 -21.92 5.22 2.75
CA THR A 509 -20.78 4.57 2.07
C THR A 509 -21.20 3.98 0.72
N ALA A 510 -22.34 3.27 0.67
CA ALA A 510 -22.83 2.64 -0.55
C ALA A 510 -23.22 3.67 -1.64
N ASP A 511 -23.93 4.74 -1.26
CA ASP A 511 -24.35 5.80 -2.19
C ASP A 511 -23.12 6.56 -2.74
N PHE A 512 -22.16 6.88 -1.88
CA PHE A 512 -20.92 7.54 -2.29
C PHE A 512 -20.11 6.65 -3.26
N ALA A 513 -19.96 5.37 -2.94
CA ALA A 513 -19.30 4.39 -3.79
C ALA A 513 -19.98 4.24 -5.15
N GLY A 514 -21.30 4.15 -5.17
CA GLY A 514 -22.11 4.07 -6.38
C GLY A 514 -21.89 5.28 -7.30
N ALA A 515 -21.94 6.49 -6.75
CA ALA A 515 -21.69 7.72 -7.49
C ALA A 515 -20.26 7.78 -8.06
N ALA A 516 -19.27 7.37 -7.29
CA ALA A 516 -17.88 7.31 -7.73
C ALA A 516 -17.68 6.28 -8.87
N MET A 517 -18.20 5.07 -8.72
CA MET A 517 -18.14 4.02 -9.75
C MET A 517 -18.83 4.46 -11.04
N GLN A 518 -20.00 5.08 -10.95
CA GLN A 518 -20.70 5.63 -12.11
C GLN A 518 -19.84 6.68 -12.83
N ARG A 519 -19.26 7.63 -12.10
CA ARG A 519 -18.42 8.67 -12.69
C ARG A 519 -17.19 8.11 -13.40
N TRP A 520 -16.53 7.10 -12.84
CA TRP A 520 -15.38 6.45 -13.49
C TRP A 520 -15.80 5.62 -14.70
N THR A 521 -16.97 5.02 -14.67
CA THR A 521 -17.56 4.37 -15.86
C THR A 521 -17.75 5.37 -17.01
N GLU A 522 -18.33 6.54 -16.72
CA GLU A 522 -18.51 7.62 -17.69
C GLU A 522 -17.17 8.15 -18.25
N LEU A 523 -16.16 8.35 -17.36
CA LEU A 523 -14.82 8.75 -17.79
C LEU A 523 -14.19 7.70 -18.70
N GLY A 524 -14.31 6.43 -18.38
CA GLY A 524 -13.81 5.33 -19.22
C GLY A 524 -14.44 5.34 -20.61
N LEU A 525 -15.76 5.50 -20.71
CA LEU A 525 -16.47 5.62 -21.99
C LEU A 525 -16.04 6.87 -22.77
N ARG A 526 -15.86 7.99 -22.06
CA ARG A 526 -15.43 9.24 -22.67
C ARG A 526 -13.99 9.16 -23.22
N PHE A 527 -13.06 8.56 -22.44
CA PHE A 527 -11.70 8.36 -22.91
C PHE A 527 -11.64 7.37 -24.08
N TRP A 528 -12.41 6.28 -24.02
CA TRP A 528 -12.53 5.36 -25.14
C TRP A 528 -13.00 6.07 -26.42
N SER A 529 -14.01 6.94 -26.30
CA SER A 529 -14.52 7.71 -27.46
C SER A 529 -13.49 8.67 -28.06
N ARG A 530 -12.53 9.18 -27.28
CA ARG A 530 -11.41 9.99 -27.80
C ARG A 530 -10.50 9.21 -28.73
N PHE A 531 -10.42 7.89 -28.54
CA PHE A 531 -9.56 7.00 -29.32
C PHE A 531 -10.30 6.32 -30.49
N ALA A 532 -11.49 6.79 -30.87
CA ALA A 532 -12.28 6.20 -31.97
C ALA A 532 -11.56 6.16 -33.32
N ARG A 533 -10.48 6.95 -33.49
CA ARG A 533 -9.63 6.97 -34.70
C ARG A 533 -8.24 6.32 -34.48
N GLY A 534 -8.07 5.60 -33.41
CA GLY A 534 -6.80 4.96 -32.97
C GLY A 534 -6.19 5.64 -31.73
N PHE A 535 -5.23 4.95 -31.15
CA PHE A 535 -4.52 5.38 -29.93
C PHE A 535 -3.36 6.33 -30.24
#